data_382fbf928bee94056db4f9b332721a94
#
_entry.id   382fbf928bee94056db4f9b332721a94
#
_cell.length_a   1.000
_cell.length_b   1.000
_cell.length_c   1.000
_cell.angle_alpha   90.00
_cell.angle_beta   90.00
_cell.angle_gamma   90.00
#
_symmetry.space_group_name_H-M   'P 1'
#
loop_
_entity.id
_entity.type
_entity.pdbx_description
1 polymer ?
#
loop_
_entity_poly.entity_id
_entity_poly.type
_entity_poly.pdbx_seq_one_letter_code
_entity_poly.pdbx_strand_id
1 'polypeptide(L)'
;MTTDSTIRARLAFHQIDETTRSPVREYRDFILAELPAVLDRFYAHLSKFPETAAFFRSREHMTGARQAQLHHWGTITDGRFDASYEASIRKIGETHNRIGLDPRWYIGGYNALITGMLEANAARLPATRTGNPASHRALRDSGLDRKAALQSALVKAALLDMDLAISVYLEAGRRERRATLDRLAAEFDAAVSGVVASVGATAKELQAAAEAMNGAAKRTASQSMAVAAAAAEASCNVRPVAAAADELSASGQEI
;
A
#
# COMPACT_ATOMS: atom_id res chain seq x y z
N MET A 1 -15.70 4.60 -13.04
CA MET A 1 -15.72 3.80 -14.28
C MET A 1 -16.10 2.39 -13.90
N THR A 2 -17.12 1.80 -14.53
CA THR A 2 -17.55 0.43 -14.24
C THR A 2 -16.49 -0.56 -14.71
N THR A 3 -16.31 -1.66 -14.02
CA THR A 3 -15.36 -2.74 -14.31
C THR A 3 -15.44 -3.22 -15.77
N ASP A 4 -16.66 -3.33 -16.31
CA ASP A 4 -16.92 -3.76 -17.70
C ASP A 4 -16.35 -2.79 -18.76
N SER A 5 -16.29 -1.48 -18.48
CA SER A 5 -15.64 -0.52 -19.40
C SER A 5 -14.12 -0.65 -19.40
N THR A 6 -13.53 -1.12 -18.32
CA THR A 6 -12.08 -1.25 -18.16
C THR A 6 -11.55 -2.47 -18.91
N ILE A 7 -12.21 -3.63 -18.81
CA ILE A 7 -11.78 -4.84 -19.54
C ILE A 7 -11.91 -4.65 -21.05
N ARG A 8 -13.00 -4.04 -21.54
CA ARG A 8 -13.18 -3.78 -22.97
C ARG A 8 -12.10 -2.85 -23.54
N ALA A 9 -11.73 -1.79 -22.82
CA ALA A 9 -10.66 -0.89 -23.25
C ALA A 9 -9.31 -1.64 -23.36
N ARG A 10 -9.02 -2.54 -22.41
CA ARG A 10 -7.78 -3.34 -22.43
C ARG A 10 -7.80 -4.37 -23.57
N LEU A 11 -8.92 -5.06 -23.78
CA LEU A 11 -9.07 -5.98 -24.92
C LEU A 11 -8.81 -5.26 -26.24
N ALA A 12 -9.36 -4.06 -26.42
CA ALA A 12 -9.13 -3.25 -27.62
C ALA A 12 -7.65 -2.82 -27.74
N PHE A 13 -7.03 -2.36 -26.66
CA PHE A 13 -5.64 -1.93 -26.63
C PHE A 13 -4.68 -3.09 -26.96
N HIS A 14 -4.93 -4.28 -26.40
CA HIS A 14 -4.17 -5.51 -26.69
C HIS A 14 -4.56 -6.17 -28.01
N GLN A 15 -5.48 -5.56 -28.79
CA GLN A 15 -5.95 -6.09 -30.07
C GLN A 15 -6.48 -7.52 -29.94
N ILE A 16 -7.24 -7.79 -28.87
CA ILE A 16 -7.90 -9.09 -28.63
C ILE A 16 -9.32 -9.03 -29.17
N ASP A 17 -9.42 -9.34 -30.43
CA ASP A 17 -10.66 -9.51 -31.19
C ASP A 17 -10.92 -10.99 -31.50
N GLU A 18 -11.83 -11.28 -32.41
CA GLU A 18 -12.17 -12.64 -32.80
C GLU A 18 -11.01 -13.36 -33.52
N THR A 19 -10.11 -12.62 -34.18
CA THR A 19 -8.91 -13.20 -34.81
C THR A 19 -7.92 -13.75 -33.79
N THR A 20 -7.93 -13.23 -32.57
CA THR A 20 -7.17 -13.73 -31.41
C THR A 20 -7.93 -14.82 -30.65
N ARG A 21 -9.23 -14.63 -30.44
CA ARG A 21 -10.06 -15.56 -29.63
C ARG A 21 -10.29 -16.90 -30.34
N SER A 22 -10.51 -16.88 -31.65
CA SER A 22 -10.78 -18.08 -32.42
C SER A 22 -9.63 -19.12 -32.37
N PRO A 23 -8.35 -18.77 -32.65
CA PRO A 23 -7.24 -19.70 -32.49
C PRO A 23 -7.09 -20.26 -31.07
N VAL A 24 -7.29 -19.43 -30.04
CA VAL A 24 -7.19 -19.88 -28.64
C VAL A 24 -8.24 -20.95 -28.33
N ARG A 25 -9.49 -20.78 -28.79
CA ARG A 25 -10.57 -21.78 -28.65
C ARG A 25 -10.34 -23.02 -29.51
N GLU A 26 -9.95 -22.82 -30.77
CA GLU A 26 -9.74 -23.92 -31.71
C GLU A 26 -8.66 -24.89 -31.22
N TYR A 27 -7.57 -24.35 -30.65
CA TYR A 27 -6.45 -25.15 -30.18
C TYR A 27 -6.46 -25.39 -28.66
N ARG A 28 -7.61 -25.23 -28.01
CA ARG A 28 -7.77 -25.40 -26.56
C ARG A 28 -7.23 -26.75 -26.08
N ASP A 29 -7.62 -27.83 -26.71
CA ASP A 29 -7.23 -29.18 -26.31
C ASP A 29 -5.71 -29.40 -26.47
N PHE A 30 -5.12 -28.85 -27.53
CA PHE A 30 -3.68 -28.86 -27.72
C PHE A 30 -2.96 -28.06 -26.62
N ILE A 31 -3.42 -26.84 -26.33
CA ILE A 31 -2.84 -25.98 -25.29
C ILE A 31 -2.89 -26.69 -23.94
N LEU A 32 -4.05 -27.24 -23.56
CA LEU A 32 -4.23 -27.90 -22.27
C LEU A 32 -3.47 -29.23 -22.17
N ALA A 33 -3.21 -29.91 -23.29
CA ALA A 33 -2.39 -31.12 -23.33
C ALA A 33 -0.89 -30.82 -23.14
N GLU A 34 -0.40 -29.70 -23.68
CA GLU A 34 1.01 -29.32 -23.59
C GLU A 34 1.36 -28.56 -22.29
N LEU A 35 0.39 -27.86 -21.73
CA LEU A 35 0.57 -27.00 -20.57
C LEU A 35 1.14 -27.70 -19.33
N PRO A 36 0.77 -28.95 -18.96
CA PRO A 36 1.36 -29.65 -17.82
C PRO A 36 2.87 -29.77 -17.89
N ALA A 37 3.42 -30.15 -19.06
CA ALA A 37 4.85 -30.28 -19.27
C ALA A 37 5.58 -28.91 -19.26
N VAL A 38 4.93 -27.86 -19.77
CA VAL A 38 5.44 -26.49 -19.70
C VAL A 38 5.50 -26.02 -18.25
N LEU A 39 4.45 -26.25 -17.46
CA LEU A 39 4.40 -25.89 -16.06
C LEU A 39 5.41 -26.69 -15.21
N ASP A 40 5.63 -27.96 -15.50
CA ASP A 40 6.65 -28.75 -14.80
C ASP A 40 8.04 -28.13 -14.97
N ARG A 41 8.40 -27.73 -16.19
CA ARG A 41 9.65 -27.01 -16.46
C ARG A 41 9.69 -25.65 -15.77
N PHE A 42 8.58 -24.92 -15.78
CA PHE A 42 8.44 -23.62 -15.14
C PHE A 42 8.70 -23.72 -13.61
N TYR A 43 8.01 -24.61 -12.91
CA TYR A 43 8.18 -24.76 -11.45
C TYR A 43 9.57 -25.31 -11.09
N ALA A 44 10.13 -26.19 -11.93
CA ALA A 44 11.52 -26.62 -11.78
C ALA A 44 12.52 -25.46 -11.98
N HIS A 45 12.21 -24.50 -12.84
CA HIS A 45 13.00 -23.30 -13.02
C HIS A 45 12.90 -22.37 -11.81
N LEU A 46 11.69 -22.08 -11.31
CA LEU A 46 11.48 -21.25 -10.13
C LEU A 46 12.23 -21.79 -8.89
N SER A 47 12.32 -23.11 -8.75
CA SER A 47 13.00 -23.74 -7.63
C SER A 47 14.53 -23.54 -7.61
N LYS A 48 15.12 -23.03 -8.71
CA LYS A 48 16.56 -22.74 -8.80
C LYS A 48 16.93 -21.37 -8.23
N PHE A 49 15.93 -20.50 -8.01
CA PHE A 49 16.13 -19.15 -7.49
C PHE A 49 15.59 -19.08 -6.05
N PRO A 50 16.46 -18.78 -5.05
CA PRO A 50 16.04 -18.73 -3.65
C PRO A 50 14.85 -17.80 -3.41
N GLU A 51 14.80 -16.66 -4.11
CA GLU A 51 13.76 -15.65 -3.96
C GLU A 51 12.38 -16.16 -4.39
N THR A 52 12.32 -16.98 -5.45
CA THR A 52 11.05 -17.55 -5.91
C THR A 52 10.73 -18.86 -5.20
N ALA A 53 11.73 -19.66 -4.87
CA ALA A 53 11.55 -20.90 -4.11
C ALA A 53 10.97 -20.65 -2.71
N ALA A 54 11.34 -19.53 -2.06
CA ALA A 54 10.87 -19.14 -0.73
C ALA A 54 9.36 -18.93 -0.62
N PHE A 55 8.66 -18.68 -1.74
CA PHE A 55 7.19 -18.56 -1.72
C PHE A 55 6.47 -19.90 -1.51
N PHE A 56 7.16 -21.02 -1.70
CA PHE A 56 6.58 -22.37 -1.57
C PHE A 56 7.02 -23.04 -0.28
N ARG A 57 6.08 -23.24 0.65
CA ARG A 57 6.33 -23.84 1.98
C ARG A 57 6.54 -25.35 1.91
N SER A 58 6.03 -26.00 0.86
CA SER A 58 6.15 -27.46 0.65
C SER A 58 5.91 -27.80 -0.82
N ARG A 59 6.17 -29.07 -1.18
CA ARG A 59 5.83 -29.61 -2.52
C ARG A 59 4.33 -29.58 -2.79
N GLU A 60 3.51 -29.86 -1.79
CA GLU A 60 2.04 -29.81 -1.89
C GLU A 60 1.56 -28.39 -2.18
N HIS A 61 2.17 -27.37 -1.56
CA HIS A 61 1.86 -25.97 -1.84
C HIS A 61 2.19 -25.59 -3.28
N MET A 62 3.36 -26.02 -3.77
CA MET A 62 3.77 -25.82 -5.18
C MET A 62 2.83 -26.56 -6.15
N THR A 63 2.42 -27.79 -5.83
CA THR A 63 1.44 -28.55 -6.63
C THR A 63 0.08 -27.85 -6.68
N GLY A 64 -0.38 -27.29 -5.57
CA GLY A 64 -1.60 -26.49 -5.50
C GLY A 64 -1.55 -25.25 -6.39
N ALA A 65 -0.42 -24.52 -6.38
CA ALA A 65 -0.19 -23.37 -7.24
C ALA A 65 -0.19 -23.77 -8.73
N ARG A 66 0.48 -24.87 -9.07
CA ARG A 66 0.49 -25.45 -10.42
C ARG A 66 -0.94 -25.80 -10.90
N GLN A 67 -1.73 -26.43 -10.03
CA GLN A 67 -3.12 -26.79 -10.37
C GLN A 67 -4.00 -25.55 -10.58
N ALA A 68 -3.83 -24.52 -9.74
CA ALA A 68 -4.54 -23.26 -9.91
C ALA A 68 -4.19 -22.59 -11.25
N GLN A 69 -2.93 -22.68 -11.66
CA GLN A 69 -2.46 -22.12 -12.93
C GLN A 69 -3.00 -22.91 -14.14
N LEU A 70 -3.07 -24.25 -14.06
CA LEU A 70 -3.74 -25.10 -15.05
C LEU A 70 -5.22 -24.70 -15.22
N HIS A 71 -5.93 -24.50 -14.13
CA HIS A 71 -7.32 -24.08 -14.13
C HIS A 71 -7.49 -22.71 -14.78
N HIS A 72 -6.62 -21.74 -14.43
CA HIS A 72 -6.67 -20.41 -15.01
C HIS A 72 -6.42 -20.40 -16.51
N TRP A 73 -5.46 -21.18 -16.99
CA TRP A 73 -5.23 -21.35 -18.43
C TRP A 73 -6.44 -22.00 -19.14
N GLY A 74 -7.16 -22.87 -18.44
CA GLY A 74 -8.46 -23.36 -18.92
C GLY A 74 -9.45 -22.22 -19.19
N THR A 75 -9.49 -21.22 -18.31
CA THR A 75 -10.33 -20.02 -18.49
C THR A 75 -9.83 -19.13 -19.64
N ILE A 76 -8.51 -18.96 -19.79
CA ILE A 76 -7.92 -18.23 -20.92
C ILE A 76 -8.31 -18.90 -22.24
N THR A 77 -8.20 -20.23 -22.31
CA THR A 77 -8.47 -21.01 -23.54
C THR A 77 -9.95 -21.08 -23.92
N ASP A 78 -10.87 -20.71 -23.04
CA ASP A 78 -12.27 -20.47 -23.39
C ASP A 78 -12.43 -19.27 -24.35
N GLY A 79 -11.44 -18.37 -24.40
CA GLY A 79 -11.38 -17.23 -25.32
C GLY A 79 -12.48 -16.18 -25.11
N ARG A 80 -13.19 -16.23 -23.98
CA ARG A 80 -14.30 -15.31 -23.69
C ARG A 80 -13.83 -13.99 -23.14
N PHE A 81 -12.80 -13.99 -22.29
CA PHE A 81 -12.26 -12.82 -21.61
C PHE A 81 -13.35 -11.97 -20.94
N ASP A 82 -14.25 -12.65 -20.23
CA ASP A 82 -15.43 -12.12 -19.57
C ASP A 82 -15.20 -11.86 -18.07
N ALA A 83 -16.28 -11.61 -17.33
CA ALA A 83 -16.22 -11.36 -15.88
C ALA A 83 -15.60 -12.52 -15.08
N SER A 84 -15.74 -13.78 -15.54
CA SER A 84 -15.15 -14.94 -14.88
C SER A 84 -13.63 -14.96 -15.04
N TYR A 85 -13.14 -14.60 -16.21
CA TYR A 85 -11.73 -14.38 -16.48
C TYR A 85 -11.15 -13.24 -15.61
N GLU A 86 -11.85 -12.09 -15.57
CA GLU A 86 -11.42 -10.95 -14.73
C GLU A 86 -11.36 -11.32 -13.24
N ALA A 87 -12.35 -12.05 -12.73
CA ALA A 87 -12.37 -12.52 -11.34
C ALA A 87 -11.19 -13.46 -11.03
N SER A 88 -10.84 -14.34 -11.97
CA SER A 88 -9.69 -15.23 -11.85
C SER A 88 -8.38 -14.45 -11.77
N ILE A 89 -8.18 -13.47 -12.65
CA ILE A 89 -6.97 -12.61 -12.64
C ILE A 89 -6.89 -11.75 -11.39
N ARG A 90 -8.01 -11.19 -10.94
CA ARG A 90 -8.05 -10.42 -9.70
C ARG A 90 -7.52 -11.23 -8.53
N LYS A 91 -7.99 -12.47 -8.38
CA LYS A 91 -7.51 -13.40 -7.35
C LYS A 91 -6.01 -13.67 -7.46
N ILE A 92 -5.49 -13.79 -8.69
CA ILE A 92 -4.05 -13.98 -8.95
C ILE A 92 -3.27 -12.75 -8.50
N GLY A 93 -3.65 -11.54 -8.95
CA GLY A 93 -2.98 -10.29 -8.62
C GLY A 93 -2.98 -9.99 -7.11
N GLU A 94 -4.13 -10.20 -6.44
CA GLU A 94 -4.25 -10.06 -4.98
C GLU A 94 -3.39 -11.08 -4.23
N THR A 95 -3.31 -12.32 -4.73
CA THR A 95 -2.45 -13.36 -4.14
C THR A 95 -0.98 -12.99 -4.24
N HIS A 96 -0.52 -12.55 -5.41
CA HIS A 96 0.86 -12.14 -5.64
C HIS A 96 1.24 -10.90 -4.79
N ASN A 97 0.34 -9.93 -4.64
CA ASN A 97 0.54 -8.80 -3.73
C ASN A 97 0.69 -9.27 -2.27
N ARG A 98 -0.22 -10.15 -1.81
CA ARG A 98 -0.23 -10.64 -0.42
C ARG A 98 1.04 -11.42 -0.05
N ILE A 99 1.62 -12.19 -0.98
CA ILE A 99 2.87 -12.92 -0.75
C ILE A 99 4.12 -12.07 -1.00
N GLY A 100 3.96 -10.80 -1.45
CA GLY A 100 5.07 -9.91 -1.74
C GLY A 100 5.88 -10.30 -2.97
N LEU A 101 5.26 -10.96 -3.97
CA LEU A 101 5.95 -11.32 -5.21
C LEU A 101 6.28 -10.06 -6.01
N ASP A 102 7.57 -9.75 -6.15
CA ASP A 102 8.02 -8.62 -6.97
C ASP A 102 7.59 -8.83 -8.46
N PRO A 103 7.02 -7.81 -9.11
CA PRO A 103 6.58 -7.89 -10.51
C PRO A 103 7.64 -8.42 -11.50
N ARG A 104 8.93 -8.22 -11.25
CA ARG A 104 10.00 -8.77 -12.10
C ARG A 104 9.98 -10.29 -12.19
N TRP A 105 9.69 -10.98 -11.07
CA TRP A 105 9.57 -12.43 -11.03
C TRP A 105 8.31 -12.91 -11.74
N TYR A 106 7.24 -12.13 -11.66
CA TYR A 106 6.00 -12.40 -12.38
C TYR A 106 6.21 -12.29 -13.89
N ILE A 107 6.86 -11.20 -14.36
CA ILE A 107 7.21 -10.99 -15.77
C ILE A 107 8.14 -12.09 -16.26
N GLY A 108 9.19 -12.43 -15.49
CA GLY A 108 10.12 -13.52 -15.82
C GLY A 108 9.43 -14.88 -15.90
N GLY A 109 8.46 -15.11 -15.01
CA GLY A 109 7.63 -16.31 -15.03
C GLY A 109 6.78 -16.43 -16.30
N TYR A 110 6.13 -15.33 -16.71
CA TYR A 110 5.40 -15.31 -17.98
C TYR A 110 6.29 -15.54 -19.19
N ASN A 111 7.51 -14.99 -19.20
CA ASN A 111 8.48 -15.27 -20.25
C ASN A 111 8.72 -16.79 -20.38
N ALA A 112 8.98 -17.50 -19.28
CA ALA A 112 9.20 -18.94 -19.32
C ALA A 112 7.97 -19.73 -19.79
N LEU A 113 6.76 -19.31 -19.40
CA LEU A 113 5.51 -19.95 -19.84
C LEU A 113 5.24 -19.70 -21.31
N ILE A 114 5.31 -18.44 -21.76
CA ILE A 114 5.04 -18.10 -23.17
C ILE A 114 6.03 -18.83 -24.08
N THR A 115 7.33 -18.73 -23.79
CA THR A 115 8.35 -19.41 -24.63
C THR A 115 8.15 -20.91 -24.66
N GLY A 116 7.86 -21.55 -23.51
CA GLY A 116 7.57 -22.96 -23.44
C GLY A 116 6.36 -23.38 -24.27
N MET A 117 5.30 -22.57 -24.30
CA MET A 117 4.11 -22.81 -25.13
C MET A 117 4.39 -22.59 -26.63
N LEU A 118 5.19 -21.56 -26.96
CA LEU A 118 5.60 -21.31 -28.36
C LEU A 118 6.48 -22.43 -28.89
N GLU A 119 7.40 -22.96 -28.09
CA GLU A 119 8.23 -24.12 -28.43
C GLU A 119 7.37 -25.38 -28.66
N ALA A 120 6.39 -25.64 -27.77
CA ALA A 120 5.46 -26.76 -27.92
C ALA A 120 4.64 -26.61 -29.22
N ASN A 121 4.11 -25.42 -29.50
CA ASN A 121 3.40 -25.12 -30.73
C ASN A 121 4.29 -25.35 -31.97
N ALA A 122 5.51 -24.81 -31.97
CA ALA A 122 6.43 -24.98 -33.09
C ALA A 122 6.76 -26.46 -33.36
N ALA A 123 7.01 -27.24 -32.29
CA ALA A 123 7.44 -28.62 -32.40
C ALA A 123 6.32 -29.62 -32.67
N ARG A 124 5.14 -29.46 -32.07
CA ARG A 124 4.12 -30.50 -31.96
C ARG A 124 2.79 -30.18 -32.64
N LEU A 125 2.50 -28.89 -32.92
CA LEU A 125 1.29 -28.58 -33.67
C LEU A 125 1.44 -29.06 -35.11
N PRO A 126 0.55 -29.95 -35.60
CA PRO A 126 0.61 -30.46 -36.98
C PRO A 126 0.51 -29.33 -38.00
N ALA A 127 1.37 -29.36 -39.00
CA ALA A 127 1.34 -28.36 -40.07
C ALA A 127 0.08 -28.50 -40.97
N THR A 128 -0.58 -29.70 -40.96
CA THR A 128 -1.77 -30.00 -41.76
C THR A 128 -2.76 -30.89 -41.00
N ARG A 129 -4.05 -30.58 -41.10
CA ARG A 129 -5.08 -31.62 -40.97
C ARG A 129 -5.06 -32.44 -42.27
N THR A 130 -5.00 -33.77 -42.14
CA THR A 130 -4.98 -34.73 -43.24
C THR A 130 -5.97 -34.40 -44.35
N GLY A 131 -5.48 -34.00 -45.49
CA GLY A 131 -6.24 -33.73 -46.72
C GLY A 131 -5.35 -33.87 -47.95
N ASN A 132 -5.92 -34.34 -49.04
CA ASN A 132 -5.39 -34.70 -50.35
C ASN A 132 -4.04 -34.05 -50.76
N PRO A 133 -3.02 -34.84 -51.20
CA PRO A 133 -1.66 -34.37 -51.51
C PRO A 133 -1.52 -33.40 -52.69
N ALA A 134 -2.58 -33.17 -53.52
CA ALA A 134 -2.51 -32.30 -54.69
C ALA A 134 -2.34 -30.78 -54.41
N SER A 135 -2.38 -30.36 -53.13
CA SER A 135 -2.30 -28.96 -52.75
C SER A 135 -1.20 -28.66 -51.72
N HIS A 136 -0.09 -29.38 -51.77
CA HIS A 136 1.00 -29.29 -50.75
C HIS A 136 1.54 -27.88 -50.48
N ARG A 137 1.51 -26.95 -51.43
CA ARG A 137 1.98 -25.61 -51.25
C ARG A 137 1.00 -24.73 -50.48
N ALA A 138 -0.28 -24.75 -50.88
CA ALA A 138 -1.35 -24.02 -50.22
C ALA A 138 -1.64 -24.57 -48.80
N LEU A 139 -1.45 -25.88 -48.57
CA LEU A 139 -1.58 -26.53 -47.28
C LEU A 139 -0.41 -26.23 -46.34
N ARG A 140 0.82 -26.05 -46.87
CA ARG A 140 1.96 -25.57 -46.07
C ARG A 140 1.79 -24.12 -45.64
N ASP A 141 1.36 -23.25 -46.56
CA ASP A 141 1.14 -21.84 -46.26
C ASP A 141 0.01 -21.68 -45.23
N SER A 142 -1.09 -22.41 -45.37
CA SER A 142 -2.18 -22.38 -44.36
C SER A 142 -1.80 -22.98 -43.00
N GLY A 143 -0.88 -23.94 -42.96
CA GLY A 143 -0.36 -24.53 -41.74
C GLY A 143 0.59 -23.59 -40.99
N LEU A 144 1.43 -22.86 -41.72
CA LEU A 144 2.31 -21.81 -41.17
C LEU A 144 1.47 -20.64 -40.62
N ASP A 145 0.45 -20.21 -41.36
CA ASP A 145 -0.47 -19.15 -40.95
C ASP A 145 -1.21 -19.49 -39.65
N ARG A 146 -1.64 -20.75 -39.50
CA ARG A 146 -2.31 -21.21 -38.28
C ARG A 146 -1.38 -21.25 -37.08
N LYS A 147 -0.14 -21.74 -37.25
CA LYS A 147 0.87 -21.71 -36.20
C LYS A 147 1.17 -20.28 -35.76
N ALA A 148 1.36 -19.38 -36.71
CA ALA A 148 1.60 -17.97 -36.46
C ALA A 148 0.40 -17.31 -35.77
N ALA A 149 -0.82 -17.61 -36.19
CA ALA A 149 -2.04 -17.10 -35.58
C ALA A 149 -2.18 -17.56 -34.12
N LEU A 150 -1.95 -18.86 -33.84
CA LEU A 150 -1.96 -19.36 -32.46
C LEU A 150 -0.84 -18.75 -31.63
N GLN A 151 0.38 -18.61 -32.14
CA GLN A 151 1.48 -17.97 -31.44
C GLN A 151 1.16 -16.52 -31.07
N SER A 152 0.67 -15.74 -32.04
CA SER A 152 0.22 -14.36 -31.81
C SER A 152 -0.89 -14.30 -30.76
N ALA A 153 -1.87 -15.18 -30.83
CA ALA A 153 -2.98 -15.23 -29.90
C ALA A 153 -2.54 -15.59 -28.47
N LEU A 154 -1.64 -16.56 -28.31
CA LEU A 154 -1.05 -16.93 -27.01
C LEU A 154 -0.27 -15.77 -26.38
N VAL A 155 0.57 -15.08 -27.18
CA VAL A 155 1.32 -13.91 -26.68
C VAL A 155 0.38 -12.80 -26.24
N LYS A 156 -0.61 -12.44 -27.07
CA LYS A 156 -1.58 -11.39 -26.74
C LYS A 156 -2.38 -11.74 -25.46
N ALA A 157 -2.87 -12.97 -25.36
CA ALA A 157 -3.63 -13.42 -24.20
C ALA A 157 -2.77 -13.40 -22.93
N ALA A 158 -1.54 -13.87 -23.00
CA ALA A 158 -0.61 -13.86 -21.86
C ALA A 158 -0.20 -12.44 -21.44
N LEU A 159 0.00 -11.53 -22.39
CA LEU A 159 0.32 -10.13 -22.10
C LEU A 159 -0.87 -9.38 -21.49
N LEU A 160 -2.10 -9.65 -21.96
CA LEU A 160 -3.31 -9.13 -21.31
C LEU A 160 -3.43 -9.62 -19.86
N ASP A 161 -3.22 -10.92 -19.67
CA ASP A 161 -3.28 -11.55 -18.34
C ASP A 161 -2.26 -10.92 -17.38
N MET A 162 -1.04 -10.75 -17.84
CA MET A 162 0.03 -10.11 -17.10
C MET A 162 -0.29 -8.65 -16.77
N ASP A 163 -0.79 -7.87 -17.73
CA ASP A 163 -1.20 -6.47 -17.54
C ASP A 163 -2.29 -6.34 -16.47
N LEU A 164 -3.32 -7.17 -16.54
CA LEU A 164 -4.42 -7.16 -15.58
C LEU A 164 -3.96 -7.58 -14.18
N ALA A 165 -3.17 -8.64 -14.06
CA ALA A 165 -2.68 -9.12 -12.77
C ALA A 165 -1.73 -8.12 -12.10
N ILE A 166 -0.81 -7.50 -12.86
CA ILE A 166 0.08 -6.45 -12.36
C ILE A 166 -0.73 -5.21 -11.94
N SER A 167 -1.77 -4.84 -12.69
CA SER A 167 -2.64 -3.72 -12.33
C SER A 167 -3.34 -3.95 -10.99
N VAL A 168 -3.89 -5.15 -10.76
CA VAL A 168 -4.51 -5.52 -9.48
C VAL A 168 -3.49 -5.53 -8.35
N TYR A 169 -2.30 -6.07 -8.59
CA TYR A 169 -1.19 -6.04 -7.64
C TYR A 169 -0.83 -4.62 -7.20
N LEU A 170 -0.65 -3.71 -8.17
CA LEU A 170 -0.30 -2.31 -7.90
C LEU A 170 -1.44 -1.57 -7.19
N GLU A 171 -2.69 -1.89 -7.52
CA GLU A 171 -3.86 -1.30 -6.88
C GLU A 171 -4.00 -1.73 -5.41
N ALA A 172 -3.77 -3.03 -5.12
CA ALA A 172 -3.76 -3.55 -3.76
C ALA A 172 -2.69 -2.87 -2.92
N GLY A 173 -1.47 -2.74 -3.42
CA GLY A 173 -0.37 -2.04 -2.73
C GLY A 173 -0.63 -0.54 -2.52
N ARG A 174 -1.34 0.12 -3.45
CA ARG A 174 -1.76 1.52 -3.27
C ARG A 174 -2.82 1.67 -2.18
N ARG A 175 -3.80 0.77 -2.11
CA ARG A 175 -4.84 0.78 -1.06
C ARG A 175 -4.23 0.59 0.33
N GLU A 176 -3.33 -0.38 0.48
CA GLU A 176 -2.64 -0.65 1.75
C GLU A 176 -1.82 0.56 2.21
N ARG A 177 -1.06 1.17 1.28
CA ARG A 177 -0.28 2.38 1.57
C ARG A 177 -1.17 3.54 1.97
N ARG A 178 -2.30 3.74 1.29
CA ARG A 178 -3.27 4.79 1.64
C ARG A 178 -3.86 4.57 3.02
N ALA A 179 -4.30 3.36 3.34
CA ALA A 179 -4.82 3.03 4.67
C ALA A 179 -3.79 3.28 5.78
N THR A 180 -2.50 2.99 5.51
CA THR A 180 -1.41 3.29 6.45
C THR A 180 -1.22 4.80 6.65
N LEU A 181 -1.26 5.59 5.57
CA LEU A 181 -1.14 7.05 5.65
C LEU A 181 -2.34 7.67 6.38
N ASP A 182 -3.55 7.21 6.11
CA ASP A 182 -4.77 7.69 6.78
C ASP A 182 -4.71 7.41 8.29
N ARG A 183 -4.24 6.23 8.70
CA ARG A 183 -4.02 5.89 10.11
C ARG A 183 -2.96 6.79 10.76
N LEU A 184 -1.81 6.98 10.11
CA LEU A 184 -0.74 7.84 10.64
C LEU A 184 -1.20 9.30 10.76
N ALA A 185 -1.97 9.80 9.79
CA ALA A 185 -2.56 11.14 9.86
C ALA A 185 -3.51 11.28 11.06
N ALA A 186 -4.37 10.30 11.30
CA ALA A 186 -5.29 10.31 12.45
C ALA A 186 -4.54 10.25 13.79
N GLU A 187 -3.50 9.43 13.89
CA GLU A 187 -2.63 9.35 15.08
C GLU A 187 -1.90 10.69 15.35
N PHE A 188 -1.39 11.33 14.28
CA PHE A 188 -0.74 12.62 14.36
C PHE A 188 -1.72 13.72 14.81
N ASP A 189 -2.91 13.80 14.22
CA ASP A 189 -3.93 14.78 14.59
C ASP A 189 -4.35 14.63 16.07
N ALA A 190 -4.51 13.38 16.54
CA ALA A 190 -4.83 13.13 17.94
C ALA A 190 -3.70 13.58 18.89
N ALA A 191 -2.43 13.29 18.54
CA ALA A 191 -1.28 13.69 19.33
C ALA A 191 -1.11 15.22 19.38
N VAL A 192 -1.22 15.90 18.23
CA VAL A 192 -1.14 17.36 18.15
C VAL A 192 -2.27 18.02 18.92
N SER A 193 -3.50 17.54 18.78
CA SER A 193 -4.67 18.05 19.52
C SER A 193 -4.46 17.89 21.03
N GLY A 194 -3.90 16.79 21.49
CA GLY A 194 -3.55 16.57 22.90
C GLY A 194 -2.51 17.57 23.41
N VAL A 195 -1.46 17.82 22.64
CA VAL A 195 -0.43 18.82 22.97
C VAL A 195 -1.02 20.24 23.03
N VAL A 196 -1.82 20.61 22.02
CA VAL A 196 -2.48 21.95 21.99
C VAL A 196 -3.40 22.12 23.20
N ALA A 197 -4.19 21.12 23.55
CA ALA A 197 -5.06 21.17 24.72
C ALA A 197 -4.26 21.31 26.04
N SER A 198 -3.16 20.59 26.19
CA SER A 198 -2.26 20.67 27.33
C SER A 198 -1.61 22.06 27.47
N VAL A 199 -1.08 22.60 26.36
CA VAL A 199 -0.51 23.97 26.33
C VAL A 199 -1.57 25.00 26.67
N GLY A 200 -2.80 24.86 26.15
CA GLY A 200 -3.91 25.76 26.48
C GLY A 200 -4.31 25.71 27.97
N ALA A 201 -4.30 24.53 28.59
CA ALA A 201 -4.56 24.38 30.04
C ALA A 201 -3.46 25.04 30.86
N THR A 202 -2.17 24.78 30.55
CA THR A 202 -1.05 25.38 31.24
C THR A 202 -1.02 26.92 31.10
N ALA A 203 -1.38 27.46 29.93
CA ALA A 203 -1.49 28.89 29.72
C ALA A 203 -2.55 29.53 30.64
N LYS A 204 -3.69 28.90 30.82
CA LYS A 204 -4.74 29.35 31.75
C LYS A 204 -4.30 29.30 33.21
N GLU A 205 -3.59 28.25 33.62
CA GLU A 205 -3.02 28.14 34.96
C GLU A 205 -1.98 29.26 35.22
N LEU A 206 -1.12 29.54 34.25
CA LEU A 206 -0.16 30.64 34.34
C LEU A 206 -0.84 32.00 34.46
N GLN A 207 -1.91 32.23 33.70
CA GLN A 207 -2.70 33.45 33.79
C GLN A 207 -3.32 33.60 35.17
N ALA A 208 -3.95 32.58 35.72
CA ALA A 208 -4.51 32.60 37.07
C ALA A 208 -3.43 32.86 38.14
N ALA A 209 -2.25 32.24 38.02
CA ALA A 209 -1.13 32.48 38.92
C ALA A 209 -0.62 33.94 38.85
N ALA A 210 -0.54 34.52 37.63
CA ALA A 210 -0.15 35.92 37.46
C ALA A 210 -1.16 36.88 38.07
N GLU A 211 -2.47 36.62 37.93
CA GLU A 211 -3.52 37.40 38.58
C GLU A 211 -3.44 37.33 40.12
N ALA A 212 -3.23 36.12 40.67
CA ALA A 212 -3.04 35.92 42.10
C ALA A 212 -1.78 36.65 42.64
N MET A 213 -0.66 36.60 41.90
CA MET A 213 0.56 37.34 42.24
C MET A 213 0.34 38.85 42.22
N ASN A 214 -0.38 39.38 41.22
CA ASN A 214 -0.71 40.83 41.18
C ASN A 214 -1.58 41.21 42.36
N GLY A 215 -2.56 40.40 42.72
CA GLY A 215 -3.36 40.59 43.93
C GLY A 215 -2.53 40.58 45.22
N ALA A 216 -1.60 39.63 45.35
CA ALA A 216 -0.68 39.57 46.50
C ALA A 216 0.25 40.81 46.58
N ALA A 217 0.82 41.24 45.45
CA ALA A 217 1.68 42.45 45.38
C ALA A 217 0.94 43.70 45.82
N LYS A 218 -0.34 43.88 45.39
CA LYS A 218 -1.18 44.99 45.83
C LYS A 218 -1.46 44.96 47.35
N ARG A 219 -1.71 43.79 47.91
CA ARG A 219 -1.89 43.63 49.37
C ARG A 219 -0.61 43.94 50.13
N THR A 220 0.53 43.46 49.65
CA THR A 220 1.83 43.73 50.27
C THR A 220 2.17 45.22 50.22
N ALA A 221 1.93 45.93 49.11
CA ALA A 221 2.11 47.37 49.01
C ALA A 221 1.21 48.13 50.02
N SER A 222 -0.08 47.77 50.13
CA SER A 222 -0.99 48.38 51.10
C SER A 222 -0.51 48.14 52.54
N GLN A 223 -0.07 46.94 52.85
CA GLN A 223 0.41 46.55 54.16
C GLN A 223 1.73 47.31 54.50
N SER A 224 2.64 47.46 53.51
CA SER A 224 3.86 48.25 53.68
C SER A 224 3.56 49.73 53.99
N MET A 225 2.57 50.32 53.30
CA MET A 225 2.12 51.69 53.60
C MET A 225 1.54 51.82 55.01
N ALA A 226 0.73 50.86 55.44
CA ALA A 226 0.18 50.85 56.81
C ALA A 226 1.28 50.71 57.85
N VAL A 227 2.27 49.87 57.65
CA VAL A 227 3.43 49.73 58.55
C VAL A 227 4.26 51.02 58.58
N ALA A 228 4.50 51.68 57.46
CA ALA A 228 5.18 52.92 57.36
C ALA A 228 4.44 54.03 58.14
N ALA A 229 3.12 54.11 58.00
CA ALA A 229 2.31 55.07 58.77
C ALA A 229 2.37 54.81 60.29
N ALA A 230 2.25 53.54 60.71
CA ALA A 230 2.38 53.18 62.14
C ALA A 230 3.77 53.47 62.71
N ALA A 231 4.84 53.24 61.92
CA ALA A 231 6.18 53.55 62.30
C ALA A 231 6.42 55.10 62.46
N ALA A 232 5.79 55.89 61.58
CA ALA A 232 5.85 57.37 61.67
C ALA A 232 5.13 57.87 62.93
N GLU A 233 3.93 57.30 63.21
CA GLU A 233 3.17 57.63 64.46
C GLU A 233 3.93 57.22 65.72
N ALA A 234 4.52 56.03 65.76
CA ALA A 234 5.35 55.59 66.85
C ALA A 234 6.56 56.52 67.07
N SER A 235 7.18 56.95 65.98
CA SER A 235 8.29 57.95 66.05
C SER A 235 7.85 59.31 66.66
N CYS A 236 6.64 59.77 66.26
CA CYS A 236 6.04 60.98 66.79
C CYS A 236 5.75 60.85 68.32
N ASN A 237 5.30 59.67 68.76
CA ASN A 237 5.00 59.44 70.19
C ASN A 237 6.25 59.25 71.06
N VAL A 238 7.35 58.76 70.51
CA VAL A 238 8.61 58.59 71.23
C VAL A 238 9.34 59.93 71.44
N ARG A 239 9.23 60.91 70.57
CA ARG A 239 9.85 62.23 70.69
C ARG A 239 9.49 62.98 71.96
N PRO A 240 8.21 63.15 72.36
CA PRO A 240 7.83 63.76 73.59
C PRO A 240 8.33 62.99 74.82
N VAL A 241 8.38 61.68 74.76
CA VAL A 241 8.87 60.84 75.87
C VAL A 241 10.39 61.05 76.03
N ALA A 242 11.13 61.09 74.90
CA ALA A 242 12.57 61.41 74.94
C ALA A 242 12.84 62.84 75.53
N ALA A 243 12.04 63.82 75.05
CA ALA A 243 12.18 65.22 75.60
C ALA A 243 11.85 65.27 77.12
N ALA A 244 10.82 64.58 77.57
CA ALA A 244 10.48 64.49 78.99
C ALA A 244 11.56 63.77 79.81
N ALA A 245 12.21 62.75 79.26
CA ALA A 245 13.33 62.06 79.88
C ALA A 245 14.57 62.96 80.00
N ASP A 246 14.84 63.78 79.00
CA ASP A 246 15.91 64.74 78.99
C ASP A 246 15.66 65.84 80.03
N GLU A 247 14.41 66.36 80.15
CA GLU A 247 14.04 67.36 81.20
C GLU A 247 14.14 66.76 82.58
N LEU A 248 13.73 65.54 82.80
CA LEU A 248 13.85 64.82 84.06
C LEU A 248 15.35 64.62 84.44
N SER A 249 16.18 64.30 83.45
CA SER A 249 17.64 64.14 83.64
C SER A 249 18.30 65.45 84.04
N ALA A 250 17.88 66.55 83.38
CA ALA A 250 18.40 67.89 83.70
C ALA A 250 17.99 68.33 85.13
N SER A 251 16.70 68.12 85.48
CA SER A 251 16.18 68.44 86.80
C SER A 251 16.79 67.58 87.90
N GLY A 252 17.17 66.35 87.64
CA GLY A 252 17.87 65.46 88.56
C GLY A 252 19.39 65.85 88.80
N GLN A 253 19.96 66.71 87.98
CA GLN A 253 21.33 67.21 88.14
C GLN A 253 21.40 68.53 88.95
N GLU A 254 20.20 69.16 89.13
CA GLU A 254 20.08 70.40 89.89
C GLU A 254 19.78 70.19 91.40
N ILE A 255 19.54 68.96 91.80
CA ILE A 255 19.35 68.54 93.20
C ILE A 255 20.66 67.93 93.74
#